data_99cc2fe4f5aa67757c84d31ccb96019a
#
_entry.id   99cc2fe4f5aa67757c84d31ccb96019a
#
_cell.length_a   1.000
_cell.length_b   1.000
_cell.length_c   1.000
_cell.angle_alpha   90.00
_cell.angle_beta   90.00
_cell.angle_gamma   90.00
#
_symmetry.space_group_name_H-M   'P 1'
#
loop_
_entity.id
_entity.type
_entity.pdbx_description
1 polymer ?
#
loop_
_entity_poly.entity_id
_entity_poly.type
_entity_poly.pdbx_seq_one_letter_code
_entity_poly.pdbx_strand_id
1 'polypeptide(L)'
;MLVRTWNLFHGNADPPERRAFLRQMIELVTGDRPDVVCLQELPVWALRHLERWSGMHASSAVARRAFLPFGARAATALHHGMLRSGLTGEADAILTSRPGRALGTHVVGHSKLRRVAHAVEFGDVTVVNFHIDGEREQFERVVALARARSVLAGDTNLVAPAAEGFSPPLPVSLDQILVRGLTLRDGPSAWPVERRTVSGRVLSDHAPVEAVVE
;
A
#
# COMPACT_ATOMS: atom_id res chain seq x y z
N MET A 1 -0.94 18.22 0.43
CA MET A 1 -1.56 16.87 0.31
C MET A 1 -0.84 15.93 1.26
N LEU A 2 -1.54 15.29 2.22
CA LEU A 2 -0.99 14.26 3.11
C LEU A 2 -1.13 12.89 2.43
N VAL A 3 0.00 12.25 2.17
CA VAL A 3 0.10 10.93 1.50
C VAL A 3 0.65 9.90 2.47
N ARG A 4 0.10 8.69 2.45
CA ARG A 4 0.59 7.54 3.21
C ARG A 4 0.72 6.30 2.34
N THR A 5 1.64 5.42 2.71
CA THR A 5 1.70 4.05 2.20
C THR A 5 1.88 3.06 3.35
N TRP A 6 1.27 1.88 3.25
CA TRP A 6 1.40 0.83 4.25
C TRP A 6 1.16 -0.56 3.65
N ASN A 7 2.15 -1.43 3.77
CA ASN A 7 1.97 -2.87 3.58
C ASN A 7 1.28 -3.44 4.84
N LEU A 8 0.09 -4.01 4.66
CA LEU A 8 -0.78 -4.45 5.77
C LEU A 8 -0.50 -5.87 6.24
N PHE A 9 0.49 -6.56 5.66
CA PHE A 9 0.82 -7.93 6.04
C PHE A 9 -0.41 -8.84 6.13
N HIS A 10 -1.31 -8.76 5.14
CA HIS A 10 -2.61 -9.44 5.12
C HIS A 10 -3.46 -9.24 6.40
N GLY A 11 -3.25 -8.14 7.12
CA GLY A 11 -3.92 -7.83 8.38
C GLY A 11 -3.34 -8.53 9.60
N ASN A 12 -2.08 -8.95 9.57
CA ASN A 12 -1.39 -9.50 10.73
C ASN A 12 -0.87 -8.42 11.68
N ALA A 13 -0.67 -8.84 12.93
CA ALA A 13 0.23 -8.15 13.87
C ALA A 13 1.66 -8.71 13.71
N ASP A 14 2.61 -8.04 14.34
CA ASP A 14 3.98 -8.50 14.50
C ASP A 14 4.28 -8.65 16.02
N PRO A 15 4.51 -9.89 16.53
CA PRO A 15 4.50 -11.18 15.81
C PRO A 15 3.10 -11.58 15.30
N PRO A 16 3.03 -12.45 14.24
CA PRO A 16 1.77 -12.86 13.63
C PRO A 16 0.83 -13.57 14.61
N GLU A 17 -0.46 -13.23 14.55
CA GLU A 17 -1.52 -13.85 15.36
C GLU A 17 -2.59 -14.54 14.46
N ARG A 18 -3.33 -15.50 15.03
CA ARG A 18 -4.51 -16.11 14.38
C ARG A 18 -5.73 -15.19 14.41
N ARG A 19 -5.51 -13.92 14.07
CA ARG A 19 -6.53 -12.87 14.07
C ARG A 19 -6.22 -11.89 12.94
N ALA A 20 -7.25 -11.31 12.36
CA ALA A 20 -7.10 -10.24 11.36
C ALA A 20 -7.40 -8.89 11.99
N PHE A 21 -6.51 -7.92 11.78
CA PHE A 21 -6.60 -6.56 12.31
C PHE A 21 -6.89 -5.51 11.21
N LEU A 22 -7.24 -5.95 9.99
CA LEU A 22 -7.40 -5.09 8.81
C LEU A 22 -8.27 -3.85 9.06
N ARG A 23 -9.43 -4.02 9.71
CA ARG A 23 -10.30 -2.90 10.00
C ARG A 23 -9.59 -1.87 10.89
N GLN A 24 -8.93 -2.33 11.96
CA GLN A 24 -8.19 -1.47 12.88
C GLN A 24 -7.04 -0.75 12.19
N MET A 25 -6.31 -1.45 11.29
CA MET A 25 -5.23 -0.88 10.48
C MET A 25 -5.74 0.23 9.58
N ILE A 26 -6.85 -0.03 8.86
CA ILE A 26 -7.44 0.95 7.94
C ILE A 26 -7.98 2.16 8.70
N GLU A 27 -8.74 1.95 9.78
CA GLU A 27 -9.23 3.02 10.64
C GLU A 27 -8.08 3.86 11.24
N LEU A 28 -6.97 3.20 11.62
CA LEU A 28 -5.80 3.86 12.17
C LEU A 28 -5.09 4.76 11.13
N VAL A 29 -4.80 4.22 9.94
CA VAL A 29 -4.04 4.96 8.91
C VAL A 29 -4.85 6.07 8.24
N THR A 30 -6.19 6.06 8.39
CA THR A 30 -7.11 7.05 7.82
C THR A 30 -7.75 7.98 8.86
N GLY A 31 -7.48 7.78 10.16
CA GLY A 31 -8.21 8.43 11.26
C GLY A 31 -8.12 9.96 11.30
N ASP A 32 -7.02 10.53 10.86
CA ASP A 32 -6.77 11.97 10.75
C ASP A 32 -7.02 12.54 9.34
N ARG A 33 -7.73 11.77 8.49
CA ARG A 33 -8.20 12.14 7.15
C ARG A 33 -7.09 12.56 6.19
N PRO A 34 -6.13 11.69 5.87
CA PRO A 34 -5.15 11.94 4.83
C PRO A 34 -5.84 12.13 3.47
N ASP A 35 -5.14 12.80 2.54
CA ASP A 35 -5.66 12.97 1.17
C ASP A 35 -5.58 11.68 0.36
N VAL A 36 -4.49 10.92 0.53
CA VAL A 36 -4.19 9.67 -0.19
C VAL A 36 -3.59 8.63 0.74
N VAL A 37 -4.06 7.38 0.65
CA VAL A 37 -3.44 6.21 1.31
C VAL A 37 -3.27 5.09 0.30
N CYS A 38 -2.03 4.62 0.12
CA CYS A 38 -1.67 3.46 -0.68
C CYS A 38 -1.50 2.24 0.22
N LEU A 39 -2.26 1.18 -0.05
CA LEU A 39 -2.27 -0.04 0.76
C LEU A 39 -1.81 -1.23 -0.06
N GLN A 40 -0.95 -2.07 0.50
CA GLN A 40 -0.47 -3.30 -0.11
C GLN A 40 -0.82 -4.52 0.76
N GLU A 41 -0.74 -5.70 0.18
CA GLU A 41 -1.05 -6.99 0.80
C GLU A 41 -2.46 -7.06 1.42
N LEU A 42 -3.45 -6.50 0.75
CA LEU A 42 -4.84 -6.68 1.14
C LEU A 42 -5.36 -8.06 0.72
N PRO A 43 -6.01 -8.83 1.61
CA PRO A 43 -6.79 -9.98 1.17
C PRO A 43 -7.98 -9.51 0.33
N VAL A 44 -8.25 -10.18 -0.80
CA VAL A 44 -9.25 -9.75 -1.78
C VAL A 44 -10.64 -9.52 -1.18
N TRP A 45 -11.03 -10.30 -0.16
CA TRP A 45 -12.33 -10.11 0.49
C TRP A 45 -12.48 -8.76 1.20
N ALA A 46 -11.36 -8.10 1.59
CA ALA A 46 -11.39 -6.82 2.30
C ALA A 46 -11.79 -5.65 1.38
N LEU A 47 -11.57 -5.75 0.07
CA LEU A 47 -11.78 -4.68 -0.89
C LEU A 47 -13.20 -4.08 -0.83
N ARG A 48 -14.22 -4.91 -0.67
CA ARG A 48 -15.63 -4.47 -0.54
C ARG A 48 -15.94 -3.70 0.75
N HIS A 49 -15.00 -3.62 1.66
CA HIS A 49 -15.17 -2.96 2.96
C HIS A 49 -14.35 -1.68 3.11
N LEU A 50 -13.43 -1.41 2.19
CA LEU A 50 -12.46 -0.32 2.30
C LEU A 50 -13.12 1.04 2.51
N GLU A 51 -14.07 1.42 1.66
CA GLU A 51 -14.77 2.71 1.78
C GLU A 51 -15.49 2.86 3.12
N ARG A 52 -16.16 1.79 3.58
CA ARG A 52 -16.86 1.80 4.86
C ARG A 52 -15.92 1.91 6.06
N TRP A 53 -14.73 1.28 6.00
CA TRP A 53 -13.77 1.31 7.10
C TRP A 53 -12.94 2.59 7.13
N SER A 54 -12.62 3.12 5.98
CA SER A 54 -11.78 4.33 5.84
C SER A 54 -12.57 5.63 5.82
N GLY A 55 -13.84 5.59 5.37
CA GLY A 55 -14.59 6.80 5.02
C GLY A 55 -14.05 7.52 3.78
N MET A 56 -13.19 6.87 2.98
CA MET A 56 -12.56 7.40 1.77
C MET A 56 -13.04 6.64 0.53
N HIS A 57 -12.87 7.23 -0.66
CA HIS A 57 -13.10 6.54 -1.93
C HIS A 57 -11.98 5.53 -2.19
N ALA A 58 -12.32 4.33 -2.65
CA ALA A 58 -11.36 3.26 -2.87
C ALA A 58 -11.27 2.86 -4.34
N SER A 59 -10.03 2.76 -4.85
CA SER A 59 -9.70 2.14 -6.13
C SER A 59 -8.72 1.00 -5.86
N SER A 60 -8.94 -0.18 -6.45
CA SER A 60 -8.15 -1.37 -6.11
C SER A 60 -7.73 -2.18 -7.32
N ALA A 61 -6.62 -2.91 -7.17
CA ALA A 61 -6.07 -3.83 -8.15
C ALA A 61 -5.80 -5.19 -7.51
N VAL A 62 -6.30 -6.26 -8.14
CA VAL A 62 -6.06 -7.63 -7.68
C VAL A 62 -4.78 -8.15 -8.32
N ALA A 63 -3.75 -8.37 -7.50
CA ALA A 63 -2.51 -9.02 -7.91
C ALA A 63 -2.70 -10.53 -8.06
N ARG A 64 -3.39 -11.17 -7.10
CA ARG A 64 -3.69 -12.59 -7.13
C ARG A 64 -5.10 -12.86 -6.62
N ARG A 65 -5.86 -13.69 -7.36
CA ARG A 65 -7.20 -14.11 -6.96
C ARG A 65 -7.15 -15.03 -5.73
N ALA A 66 -8.17 -14.98 -4.90
CA ALA A 66 -8.32 -15.92 -3.79
C ALA A 66 -8.53 -17.34 -4.32
N PHE A 67 -7.83 -18.32 -3.73
CA PHE A 67 -8.08 -19.74 -4.02
C PHE A 67 -9.42 -20.21 -3.45
N LEU A 68 -9.79 -19.68 -2.26
CA LEU A 68 -11.06 -19.96 -1.59
C LEU A 68 -11.96 -18.71 -1.66
N PRO A 69 -12.85 -18.59 -2.64
CA PRO A 69 -13.75 -17.43 -2.75
C PRO A 69 -14.74 -17.37 -1.56
N PHE A 70 -15.14 -18.53 -1.04
CA PHE A 70 -16.00 -18.67 0.14
C PHE A 70 -15.15 -19.06 1.34
N GLY A 71 -15.31 -18.34 2.47
CA GLY A 71 -14.52 -18.61 3.68
C GLY A 71 -13.15 -17.93 3.74
N ALA A 72 -12.72 -17.17 2.73
CA ALA A 72 -11.45 -16.46 2.70
C ALA A 72 -11.25 -15.56 3.94
N ARG A 73 -12.32 -14.94 4.47
CA ARG A 73 -12.27 -14.16 5.71
C ARG A 73 -11.93 -15.03 6.92
N ALA A 74 -12.51 -16.23 7.02
CA ALA A 74 -12.21 -17.17 8.09
C ALA A 74 -10.76 -17.69 7.96
N ALA A 75 -10.30 -17.97 6.74
CA ALA A 75 -8.91 -18.34 6.48
C ALA A 75 -7.93 -17.24 6.93
N THR A 76 -8.24 -15.97 6.70
CA THR A 76 -7.44 -14.84 7.19
C THR A 76 -7.33 -14.82 8.72
N ALA A 77 -8.41 -15.18 9.44
CA ALA A 77 -8.41 -15.21 10.90
C ALA A 77 -7.74 -16.47 11.49
N LEU A 78 -7.74 -17.59 10.77
CA LEU A 78 -7.21 -18.87 11.26
C LEU A 78 -5.74 -19.12 10.91
N HIS A 79 -5.29 -18.58 9.79
CA HIS A 79 -3.95 -18.79 9.26
C HIS A 79 -3.13 -17.50 9.28
N HIS A 80 -1.84 -17.63 9.53
CA HIS A 80 -0.86 -16.55 9.44
C HIS A 80 0.31 -16.97 8.54
N GLY A 81 1.11 -16.00 8.10
CA GLY A 81 2.25 -16.23 7.22
C GLY A 81 1.88 -16.39 5.73
N MET A 82 2.78 -16.95 4.94
CA MET A 82 2.66 -17.06 3.47
C MET A 82 1.41 -17.80 2.97
N LEU A 83 0.86 -18.74 3.75
CA LEU A 83 -0.37 -19.45 3.40
C LEU A 83 -1.60 -18.53 3.34
N ARG A 84 -1.61 -17.44 4.13
CA ARG A 84 -2.71 -16.48 4.17
C ARG A 84 -2.93 -15.85 2.78
N SER A 85 -1.87 -15.32 2.17
CA SER A 85 -1.89 -14.75 0.83
C SER A 85 -2.37 -15.79 -0.23
N GLY A 86 -1.91 -17.06 -0.14
CA GLY A 86 -2.35 -18.14 -1.03
C GLY A 86 -3.87 -18.36 -1.02
N LEU A 87 -4.44 -18.42 0.17
CA LEU A 87 -5.88 -18.74 0.35
C LEU A 87 -6.79 -17.52 0.08
N THR A 88 -6.36 -16.32 0.51
CA THR A 88 -7.21 -15.13 0.51
C THR A 88 -7.01 -14.22 -0.70
N GLY A 89 -6.03 -14.53 -1.55
CA GLY A 89 -5.59 -13.66 -2.63
C GLY A 89 -4.83 -12.45 -2.13
N GLU A 90 -4.38 -11.63 -3.04
CA GLU A 90 -3.60 -10.43 -2.76
C GLU A 90 -4.07 -9.28 -3.65
N ALA A 91 -4.22 -8.12 -3.07
CA ALA A 91 -4.64 -6.92 -3.77
C ALA A 91 -3.96 -5.68 -3.17
N ASP A 92 -3.86 -4.64 -3.98
CA ASP A 92 -3.43 -3.31 -3.60
C ASP A 92 -4.60 -2.33 -3.74
N ALA A 93 -4.61 -1.25 -2.95
CA ALA A 93 -5.64 -0.24 -3.05
C ALA A 93 -5.09 1.17 -2.85
N ILE A 94 -5.70 2.13 -3.53
CA ILE A 94 -5.51 3.56 -3.30
C ILE A 94 -6.81 4.10 -2.71
N LEU A 95 -6.73 4.69 -1.52
CA LEU A 95 -7.82 5.41 -0.89
C LEU A 95 -7.59 6.91 -1.10
N THR A 96 -8.65 7.64 -1.43
CA THR A 96 -8.58 9.09 -1.68
C THR A 96 -9.69 9.82 -0.92
N SER A 97 -9.39 11.03 -0.39
CA SER A 97 -10.35 11.84 0.38
C SER A 97 -11.52 12.36 -0.45
N ARG A 98 -11.38 12.41 -1.77
CA ARG A 98 -12.40 12.76 -2.78
C ARG A 98 -12.25 11.82 -3.97
N PRO A 99 -13.25 11.68 -4.86
CA PRO A 99 -13.17 10.77 -6.00
C PRO A 99 -11.93 11.01 -6.86
N GLY A 100 -11.19 9.94 -7.15
CA GLY A 100 -10.08 9.91 -8.10
C GLY A 100 -10.49 9.15 -9.37
N ARG A 101 -9.81 9.40 -10.47
CA ARG A 101 -10.00 8.68 -11.73
C ARG A 101 -9.00 7.54 -11.86
N ALA A 102 -9.46 6.30 -11.86
CA ALA A 102 -8.59 5.15 -12.10
C ALA A 102 -7.95 5.25 -13.50
N LEU A 103 -6.62 5.10 -13.54
CA LEU A 103 -5.84 5.11 -14.79
C LEU A 103 -5.53 3.69 -15.27
N GLY A 104 -5.66 2.70 -14.40
CA GLY A 104 -5.48 1.30 -14.73
C GLY A 104 -4.59 0.53 -13.77
N THR A 105 -4.49 -0.76 -14.04
CA THR A 105 -3.61 -1.71 -13.35
C THR A 105 -2.62 -2.28 -14.35
N HIS A 106 -1.35 -2.23 -13.99
CA HIS A 106 -0.25 -2.67 -14.85
C HIS A 106 0.50 -3.82 -14.18
N VAL A 107 0.79 -4.86 -14.94
CA VAL A 107 1.64 -5.96 -14.46
C VAL A 107 3.09 -5.51 -14.54
N VAL A 108 3.77 -5.48 -13.39
CA VAL A 108 5.17 -5.03 -13.30
C VAL A 108 6.15 -6.17 -13.08
N GLY A 109 5.67 -7.35 -12.67
CA GLY A 109 6.52 -8.52 -12.49
C GLY A 109 5.77 -9.84 -12.42
N HIS A 110 6.51 -10.92 -12.70
CA HIS A 110 6.05 -12.32 -12.64
C HIS A 110 7.13 -13.26 -12.05
N SER A 111 8.08 -12.76 -11.28
CA SER A 111 9.23 -13.57 -10.83
C SER A 111 8.80 -14.71 -9.90
N LYS A 112 8.26 -14.41 -8.73
CA LYS A 112 7.72 -15.38 -7.77
C LYS A 112 6.21 -15.37 -7.75
N LEU A 113 5.63 -14.18 -7.76
CA LEU A 113 4.21 -13.90 -7.78
C LEU A 113 3.92 -12.86 -8.87
N ARG A 114 2.67 -12.78 -9.30
CA ARG A 114 2.24 -11.68 -10.15
C ARG A 114 2.21 -10.39 -9.34
N ARG A 115 3.03 -9.41 -9.73
CA ARG A 115 3.10 -8.08 -9.13
C ARG A 115 2.42 -7.06 -10.03
N VAL A 116 1.68 -6.16 -9.40
CA VAL A 116 0.95 -5.10 -10.10
C VAL A 116 1.28 -3.74 -9.53
N ALA A 117 1.19 -2.72 -10.39
CA ALA A 117 1.10 -1.33 -9.99
C ALA A 117 -0.29 -0.80 -10.38
N HIS A 118 -0.90 -0.03 -9.51
CA HIS A 118 -2.21 0.57 -9.71
C HIS A 118 -2.09 2.08 -9.70
N ALA A 119 -2.67 2.74 -10.72
CA ALA A 119 -2.57 4.19 -10.88
C ALA A 119 -3.93 4.87 -10.80
N VAL A 120 -3.99 6.00 -10.09
CA VAL A 120 -5.16 6.86 -9.94
C VAL A 120 -4.75 8.32 -10.18
N GLU A 121 -5.54 9.06 -10.91
CA GLU A 121 -5.43 10.52 -11.01
C GLU A 121 -6.27 11.15 -9.90
N PHE A 122 -5.61 11.90 -9.04
CA PHE A 122 -6.19 12.63 -7.92
C PHE A 122 -5.92 14.13 -8.09
N GLY A 123 -6.90 14.86 -8.58
CA GLY A 123 -6.70 16.23 -9.08
C GLY A 123 -5.79 16.21 -10.31
N ASP A 124 -4.69 16.92 -10.25
CA ASP A 124 -3.64 16.98 -11.29
C ASP A 124 -2.44 16.08 -11.01
N VAL A 125 -2.51 15.27 -9.95
CA VAL A 125 -1.44 14.37 -9.51
C VAL A 125 -1.75 12.93 -9.88
N THR A 126 -0.80 12.23 -10.48
CA THR A 126 -0.87 10.77 -10.67
C THR A 126 -0.30 10.08 -9.43
N VAL A 127 -1.13 9.29 -8.77
CA VAL A 127 -0.71 8.43 -7.65
C VAL A 127 -0.55 7.01 -8.16
N VAL A 128 0.60 6.41 -7.92
CA VAL A 128 0.90 5.01 -8.29
C VAL A 128 1.19 4.23 -7.02
N ASN A 129 0.34 3.26 -6.74
CA ASN A 129 0.53 2.27 -5.67
C ASN A 129 1.12 0.99 -6.25
N PHE A 130 2.04 0.36 -5.54
CA PHE A 130 2.72 -0.85 -6.00
C PHE A 130 3.27 -1.69 -4.85
N HIS A 131 3.43 -2.99 -5.13
CA HIS A 131 4.21 -3.91 -4.31
C HIS A 131 5.06 -4.78 -5.26
N ILE A 132 6.38 -4.73 -5.13
CA ILE A 132 7.33 -5.43 -5.99
C ILE A 132 8.25 -6.39 -5.19
N ASP A 133 8.98 -7.27 -5.89
CA ASP A 133 9.81 -8.32 -5.26
C ASP A 133 11.27 -7.91 -5.02
N GLY A 134 11.58 -6.60 -4.99
CA GLY A 134 12.96 -6.11 -4.84
C GLY A 134 13.79 -6.16 -6.12
N GLU A 135 13.16 -6.33 -7.28
CA GLU A 135 13.84 -6.33 -8.57
C GLU A 135 13.86 -4.92 -9.16
N ARG A 136 15.04 -4.45 -9.56
CA ARG A 136 15.23 -3.13 -10.16
C ARG A 136 14.38 -2.93 -11.41
N GLU A 137 14.26 -3.94 -12.26
CA GLU A 137 13.44 -3.89 -13.47
C GLU A 137 11.95 -3.68 -13.16
N GLN A 138 11.42 -4.33 -12.11
CA GLN A 138 10.04 -4.10 -11.67
C GLN A 138 9.85 -2.65 -11.21
N PHE A 139 10.81 -2.10 -10.47
CA PHE A 139 10.77 -0.70 -10.03
C PHE A 139 10.80 0.27 -11.22
N GLU A 140 11.61 0.03 -12.23
CA GLU A 140 11.67 0.85 -13.45
C GLU A 140 10.35 0.83 -14.22
N ARG A 141 9.66 -0.30 -14.26
CA ARG A 141 8.30 -0.40 -14.82
C ARG A 141 7.28 0.42 -14.02
N VAL A 142 7.40 0.47 -12.69
CA VAL A 142 6.58 1.36 -11.84
C VAL A 142 6.87 2.82 -12.16
N VAL A 143 8.15 3.20 -12.23
CA VAL A 143 8.59 4.57 -12.56
C VAL A 143 8.06 5.02 -13.92
N ALA A 144 7.98 4.12 -14.91
CA ALA A 144 7.46 4.41 -16.24
C ALA A 144 5.96 4.77 -16.26
N LEU A 145 5.20 4.48 -15.19
CA LEU A 145 3.78 4.87 -15.08
C LEU A 145 3.61 6.32 -14.60
N ALA A 146 4.68 6.93 -14.10
CA ALA A 146 4.63 8.29 -13.58
C ALA A 146 4.48 9.33 -14.70
N ARG A 147 3.72 10.39 -14.40
CA ARG A 147 3.55 11.57 -15.23
C ARG A 147 4.36 12.75 -14.70
N ALA A 148 4.17 13.94 -15.29
CA ALA A 148 4.88 15.15 -14.89
C ALA A 148 4.71 15.50 -13.40
N ARG A 149 3.50 15.31 -12.84
CA ARG A 149 3.21 15.45 -11.40
C ARG A 149 2.76 14.11 -10.86
N SER A 150 3.61 13.47 -10.07
CA SER A 150 3.35 12.10 -9.62
C SER A 150 3.83 11.84 -8.20
N VAL A 151 3.12 10.93 -7.53
CA VAL A 151 3.52 10.27 -6.29
C VAL A 151 3.61 8.76 -6.55
N LEU A 152 4.75 8.17 -6.31
CA LEU A 152 4.94 6.72 -6.23
C LEU A 152 4.95 6.35 -4.75
N ALA A 153 4.03 5.50 -4.32
CA ALA A 153 3.89 5.12 -2.92
C ALA A 153 3.63 3.61 -2.80
N GLY A 154 4.53 2.89 -2.14
CA GLY A 154 4.40 1.43 -2.03
C GLY A 154 5.62 0.74 -1.46
N ASP A 155 5.53 -0.58 -1.39
CA ASP A 155 6.60 -1.47 -0.95
C ASP A 155 7.49 -1.85 -2.13
N THR A 156 8.74 -1.40 -2.08
CA THR A 156 9.73 -1.68 -3.13
C THR A 156 10.48 -2.99 -2.91
N ASN A 157 10.53 -3.50 -1.67
CA ASN A 157 11.49 -4.54 -1.28
C ASN A 157 12.94 -4.23 -1.69
N LEU A 158 13.24 -2.95 -1.98
CA LEU A 158 14.56 -2.40 -2.29
C LEU A 158 14.92 -1.32 -1.27
N VAL A 159 16.14 -1.35 -0.79
CA VAL A 159 16.64 -0.30 0.10
C VAL A 159 16.98 0.95 -0.72
N ALA A 160 16.34 2.07 -0.37
CA ALA A 160 16.60 3.39 -0.95
C ALA A 160 16.65 3.43 -2.50
N PRO A 161 15.62 2.94 -3.22
CA PRO A 161 15.61 2.91 -4.68
C PRO A 161 15.48 4.33 -5.24
N ALA A 162 16.55 4.83 -5.86
CA ALA A 162 16.51 6.13 -6.53
C ALA A 162 15.90 6.02 -7.94
N ALA A 163 15.15 7.04 -8.35
CA ALA A 163 14.64 7.21 -9.70
C ALA A 163 14.90 8.64 -10.20
N GLU A 164 15.30 8.76 -11.46
CA GLU A 164 15.61 10.07 -12.07
C GLU A 164 14.36 10.98 -12.09
N GLY A 165 14.56 12.24 -11.69
CA GLY A 165 13.50 13.24 -11.62
C GLY A 165 12.52 13.07 -10.45
N PHE A 166 12.80 12.16 -9.51
CA PHE A 166 12.06 12.01 -8.27
C PHE A 166 12.84 12.55 -7.06
N SER A 167 12.11 12.80 -5.98
CA SER A 167 12.71 13.11 -4.68
C SER A 167 13.64 11.99 -4.21
N PRO A 168 14.60 12.28 -3.30
CA PRO A 168 15.39 11.23 -2.67
C PRO A 168 14.51 10.19 -1.97
N PRO A 169 14.91 8.90 -1.98
CA PRO A 169 14.20 7.86 -1.26
C PRO A 169 14.41 7.98 0.26
N LEU A 170 13.46 7.42 1.03
CA LEU A 170 13.61 7.25 2.46
C LEU A 170 14.73 6.23 2.75
N PRO A 171 15.81 6.60 3.42
CA PRO A 171 16.89 5.68 3.75
C PRO A 171 16.43 4.52 4.63
N VAL A 172 16.99 3.33 4.41
CA VAL A 172 16.76 2.13 5.24
C VAL A 172 15.31 1.64 5.30
N SER A 173 14.43 2.14 4.43
CA SER A 173 13.05 1.66 4.32
C SER A 173 12.83 0.91 3.01
N LEU A 174 12.02 -0.15 3.06
CA LEU A 174 11.50 -0.85 1.88
C LEU A 174 10.25 -0.15 1.34
N ASP A 175 9.49 0.48 2.24
CA ASP A 175 8.32 1.29 1.90
C ASP A 175 8.74 2.70 1.53
N GLN A 176 8.28 3.21 0.39
CA GLN A 176 8.74 4.46 -0.18
C GLN A 176 7.57 5.37 -0.57
N ILE A 177 7.80 6.69 -0.43
CA ILE A 177 7.02 7.74 -1.09
C ILE A 177 8.01 8.61 -1.87
N LEU A 178 7.95 8.55 -3.20
CA LEU A 178 8.77 9.33 -4.11
C LEU A 178 7.88 10.29 -4.90
N VAL A 179 8.31 11.53 -5.08
CA VAL A 179 7.54 12.55 -5.79
C VAL A 179 8.29 13.11 -6.98
N ARG A 180 7.56 13.38 -8.08
CA ARG A 180 8.05 14.06 -9.28
C ARG A 180 7.15 15.26 -9.58
N GLY A 181 7.76 16.42 -9.91
CA GLY A 181 7.04 17.65 -10.22
C GLY A 181 6.23 18.22 -9.05
N LEU A 182 6.54 17.84 -7.84
CA LEU A 182 5.92 18.23 -6.58
C LEU A 182 7.00 18.55 -5.56
N THR A 183 6.66 19.33 -4.54
CA THR A 183 7.56 19.67 -3.42
C THR A 183 7.22 18.83 -2.20
N LEU A 184 8.20 18.15 -1.62
CA LEU A 184 8.07 17.56 -0.27
C LEU A 184 8.17 18.68 0.75
N ARG A 185 7.10 18.89 1.53
CA ARG A 185 7.06 19.85 2.64
C ARG A 185 7.49 19.22 3.95
N ASP A 186 7.13 17.95 4.14
CA ASP A 186 7.50 17.16 5.30
C ASP A 186 7.59 15.68 4.92
N GLY A 187 8.53 14.97 5.52
CA GLY A 187 8.80 13.56 5.22
C GLY A 187 9.60 13.36 3.92
N PRO A 188 9.58 12.13 3.35
CA PRO A 188 8.89 10.94 3.86
C PRO A 188 9.46 10.46 5.20
N SER A 189 8.59 10.01 6.09
CA SER A 189 8.97 9.48 7.40
C SER A 189 8.16 8.24 7.78
N ALA A 190 8.82 7.23 8.36
CA ALA A 190 8.14 6.04 8.87
C ALA A 190 7.53 6.32 10.24
N TRP A 191 6.33 5.79 10.48
CA TRP A 191 5.69 5.91 11.79
C TRP A 191 6.49 5.17 12.86
N PRO A 192 6.64 5.77 14.05
CA PRO A 192 7.20 5.06 15.20
C PRO A 192 6.28 3.90 15.61
N VAL A 193 6.87 2.87 16.25
CA VAL A 193 6.15 1.64 16.61
C VAL A 193 4.96 1.90 17.52
N GLU A 194 5.04 2.91 18.39
CA GLU A 194 4.00 3.31 19.33
C GLU A 194 2.73 3.77 18.60
N ARG A 195 2.88 4.49 17.47
CA ARG A 195 1.76 5.00 16.68
C ARG A 195 0.99 3.90 15.96
N ARG A 196 1.61 2.74 15.71
CA ARG A 196 0.97 1.55 15.11
C ARG A 196 0.73 0.41 16.11
N THR A 197 0.87 0.68 17.40
CA THR A 197 0.57 -0.28 18.47
C THR A 197 -0.84 -0.07 19.00
N VAL A 198 -1.69 -1.08 18.87
CA VAL A 198 -3.08 -1.05 19.32
C VAL A 198 -3.33 -2.19 20.29
N SER A 199 -3.76 -1.87 21.52
CA SER A 199 -3.99 -2.85 22.59
C SER A 199 -2.79 -3.77 22.84
N GLY A 200 -1.58 -3.19 22.84
CA GLY A 200 -0.32 -3.90 23.08
C GLY A 200 0.19 -4.75 21.90
N ARG A 201 -0.40 -4.60 20.70
CA ARG A 201 0.01 -5.31 19.49
C ARG A 201 0.54 -4.34 18.46
N VAL A 202 1.71 -4.61 17.92
CA VAL A 202 2.26 -3.91 16.78
C VAL A 202 1.53 -4.40 15.52
N LEU A 203 0.88 -3.50 14.80
CA LEU A 203 0.14 -3.84 13.59
C LEU A 203 1.07 -3.84 12.38
N SER A 204 1.08 -4.93 11.61
CA SER A 204 2.00 -5.22 10.49
C SER A 204 3.48 -5.35 10.93
N ASP A 205 4.28 -6.03 10.14
CA ASP A 205 5.75 -6.04 10.19
C ASP A 205 6.36 -4.83 9.46
N HIS A 206 5.55 -4.11 8.66
CA HIS A 206 5.89 -2.84 8.03
C HIS A 206 5.36 -1.64 8.82
N ALA A 207 6.11 -0.55 8.83
CA ALA A 207 5.64 0.74 9.36
C ALA A 207 4.97 1.56 8.25
N PRO A 208 3.83 2.23 8.51
CA PRO A 208 3.32 3.24 7.59
C PRO A 208 4.39 4.30 7.32
N VAL A 209 4.51 4.73 6.08
CA VAL A 209 5.31 5.89 5.69
C VAL A 209 4.36 7.02 5.32
N GLU A 210 4.66 8.24 5.75
CA GLU A 210 3.88 9.43 5.41
C GLU A 210 4.74 10.58 4.90
N ALA A 211 4.14 11.42 4.07
CA ALA A 211 4.74 12.64 3.54
C ALA A 211 3.68 13.72 3.30
N VAL A 212 4.07 14.99 3.46
CA VAL A 212 3.27 16.15 3.04
C VAL A 212 3.84 16.70 1.73
N VAL A 213 2.97 16.79 0.72
CA VAL A 213 3.34 17.11 -0.67
C VAL A 213 2.52 18.30 -1.18
N GLU A 214 3.18 19.19 -1.95
CA GLU A 214 2.57 20.34 -2.66
C GLU A 214 2.94 20.40 -4.13
#